data_2ef5f9651f5c657f7cb3d0b876f03ad1
#
_entry.id   2ef5f9651f5c657f7cb3d0b876f03ad1
#
_cell.length_a   1.000
_cell.length_b   1.000
_cell.length_c   1.000
_cell.angle_alpha   90.00
_cell.angle_beta   90.00
_cell.angle_gamma   90.00
#
_symmetry.space_group_name_H-M   'P 1'
#
loop_
_entity.id
_entity.type
_entity.pdbx_description
1 polymer ?
#
loop_
_entity_poly.entity_id
_entity_poly.type
_entity_poly.pdbx_seq_one_letter_code
_entity_poly.pdbx_strand_id
1 'polypeptide(L)'
;VPHDSILILDFGSQVTQLIARRVREAHVYCEVHPSDVSPEVVARLAPRGIILSGSHMSAYEEATDRAPDWVFTLGVPVLGICYGMQTMAQQLGGRVEKGAVREFGHAVVQVGATSRLFDSIVDPSAEPGHLRVWMSHGDKVVEAPPGFSVVAS
;
A
#
# COMPACT_ATOMS: atom_id res chain seq x y z
N VAL A 1 14.94 4.99 23.78
CA VAL A 1 15.12 5.77 22.55
C VAL A 1 13.89 5.50 21.70
N PRO A 2 13.12 6.49 21.29
CA PRO A 2 12.02 6.26 20.36
C PRO A 2 12.62 5.73 19.04
N HIS A 3 12.27 4.51 18.70
CA HIS A 3 12.64 3.94 17.42
C HIS A 3 11.65 4.41 16.37
N ASP A 4 12.15 4.76 15.18
CA ASP A 4 11.27 4.95 14.03
C ASP A 4 10.52 3.65 13.79
N SER A 5 9.21 3.73 13.73
CA SER A 5 8.34 2.55 13.63
C SER A 5 7.35 2.69 12.47
N ILE A 6 7.05 1.56 11.86
CA ILE A 6 6.02 1.43 10.83
C ILE A 6 4.87 0.60 11.40
N LEU A 7 3.67 1.12 11.26
CA LEU A 7 2.44 0.37 11.51
C LEU A 7 1.99 -0.31 10.22
N ILE A 8 1.78 -1.61 10.26
CA ILE A 8 1.22 -2.37 9.14
C ILE A 8 -0.19 -2.81 9.54
N LEU A 9 -1.19 -2.36 8.78
CA LEU A 9 -2.58 -2.80 8.96
C LEU A 9 -2.86 -4.00 8.08
N ASP A 10 -3.31 -5.08 8.71
CA ASP A 10 -3.63 -6.35 8.07
C ASP A 10 -5.11 -6.43 7.70
N PHE A 11 -5.39 -6.68 6.44
CA PHE A 11 -6.72 -6.92 5.89
C PHE A 11 -6.96 -8.41 5.53
N GLY A 12 -6.21 -9.31 6.15
CA GLY A 12 -6.37 -10.76 5.95
C GLY A 12 -5.59 -11.33 4.77
N SER A 13 -4.46 -10.72 4.41
CA SER A 13 -3.59 -11.21 3.34
C SER A 13 -2.43 -12.03 3.87
N GLN A 14 -2.08 -13.11 3.15
CA GLN A 14 -0.84 -13.86 3.39
C GLN A 14 0.42 -13.00 3.13
N VAL A 15 0.30 -11.93 2.33
CA VAL A 15 1.40 -11.03 1.97
C VAL A 15 1.80 -10.11 3.13
N THR A 16 0.93 -9.90 4.13
CA THR A 16 1.18 -9.02 5.27
C THR A 16 2.47 -9.40 6.01
N GLN A 17 2.70 -10.68 6.25
CA GLN A 17 3.91 -11.14 6.93
C GLN A 17 5.16 -10.95 6.06
N LEU A 18 5.04 -11.06 4.75
CA LEU A 18 6.13 -10.78 3.82
C LEU A 18 6.49 -9.29 3.85
N ILE A 19 5.49 -8.40 3.87
CA ILE A 19 5.70 -6.95 4.01
C ILE A 19 6.46 -6.66 5.30
N ALA A 20 5.99 -7.20 6.44
CA ALA A 20 6.65 -7.01 7.73
C ALA A 20 8.10 -7.51 7.72
N ARG A 21 8.35 -8.66 7.10
CA ARG A 21 9.70 -9.19 6.93
C ARG A 21 10.60 -8.24 6.14
N ARG A 22 10.11 -7.70 5.02
CA ARG A 22 10.87 -6.75 4.18
C ARG A 22 11.20 -5.46 4.92
N VAL A 23 10.27 -4.93 5.71
CA VAL A 23 10.51 -3.76 6.56
C VAL A 23 11.62 -4.04 7.58
N ARG A 24 11.58 -5.21 8.23
CA ARG A 24 12.59 -5.64 9.22
C ARG A 24 13.95 -5.91 8.59
N GLU A 25 14.01 -6.45 7.38
CA GLU A 25 15.24 -6.62 6.61
C GLU A 25 15.91 -5.27 6.28
N ALA A 26 15.13 -4.21 6.16
CA ALA A 26 15.61 -2.83 6.04
C ALA A 26 16.02 -2.21 7.40
N HIS A 27 16.09 -2.99 8.47
CA HIS A 27 16.41 -2.57 9.82
C HIS A 27 15.45 -1.53 10.42
N VAL A 28 14.20 -1.55 9.98
CA VAL A 28 13.11 -0.70 10.50
C VAL A 28 12.19 -1.53 11.39
N TYR A 29 11.88 -1.01 12.58
CA TYR A 29 10.91 -1.65 13.47
C TYR A 29 9.50 -1.54 12.87
N CYS A 30 8.72 -2.61 12.92
CA CYS A 30 7.32 -2.59 12.54
C CYS A 30 6.47 -3.49 13.41
N GLU A 31 5.22 -3.09 13.59
CA GLU A 31 4.18 -3.92 14.20
C GLU A 31 3.06 -4.17 13.18
N VAL A 32 2.52 -5.38 13.20
CA VAL A 32 1.35 -5.77 12.41
C VAL A 32 0.15 -5.79 13.33
N HIS A 33 -0.87 -5.05 12.98
CA HIS A 33 -2.14 -4.98 13.70
C HIS A 33 -3.32 -5.17 12.75
N PRO A 34 -4.46 -5.68 13.23
CA PRO A 34 -5.68 -5.73 12.43
C PRO A 34 -6.18 -4.32 12.09
N SER A 35 -7.07 -4.24 11.10
CA SER A 35 -7.62 -2.96 10.63
C SER A 35 -8.40 -2.19 11.72
N ASP A 36 -8.93 -2.89 12.71
CA ASP A 36 -9.68 -2.34 13.84
C ASP A 36 -8.81 -2.04 15.09
N VAL A 37 -7.49 -1.93 14.91
CA VAL A 37 -6.56 -1.60 16.00
C VAL A 37 -6.99 -0.36 16.78
N SER A 38 -6.89 -0.43 18.11
CA SER A 38 -7.34 0.66 18.96
C SER A 38 -6.44 1.90 18.88
N PRO A 39 -7.02 3.10 19.01
CA PRO A 39 -6.25 4.35 19.00
C PRO A 39 -5.14 4.41 20.06
N GLU A 40 -5.32 3.74 21.21
CA GLU A 40 -4.34 3.72 22.30
C GLU A 40 -3.07 2.95 21.88
N VAL A 41 -3.23 1.85 21.13
CA VAL A 41 -2.11 1.09 20.59
C VAL A 41 -1.34 1.94 19.59
N VAL A 42 -2.05 2.63 18.70
CA VAL A 42 -1.45 3.52 17.70
C VAL A 42 -0.70 4.68 18.35
N ALA A 43 -1.30 5.30 19.37
CA ALA A 43 -0.67 6.40 20.13
C ALA A 43 0.61 5.93 20.84
N ARG A 44 0.60 4.72 21.41
CA ARG A 44 1.78 4.14 22.07
C ARG A 44 2.89 3.82 21.06
N LEU A 45 2.55 3.28 19.90
CA LEU A 45 3.51 2.98 18.85
C LEU A 45 4.09 4.25 18.22
N ALA A 46 3.29 5.32 18.15
CA ALA A 46 3.64 6.59 17.51
C ALA A 46 4.33 6.39 16.14
N PRO A 47 3.66 5.73 15.17
CA PRO A 47 4.31 5.31 13.95
C PRO A 47 4.74 6.50 13.10
N ARG A 48 5.88 6.35 12.43
CA ARG A 48 6.41 7.33 11.46
C ARG A 48 5.88 7.09 10.05
N GLY A 49 5.18 6.00 9.83
CA GLY A 49 4.52 5.66 8.58
C GLY A 49 3.57 4.49 8.75
N ILE A 50 2.62 4.37 7.84
CA ILE A 50 1.61 3.31 7.83
C ILE A 50 1.66 2.57 6.50
N ILE A 51 1.58 1.25 6.55
CA ILE A 51 1.41 0.40 5.37
C ILE A 51 0.04 -0.27 5.47
N LEU A 52 -0.78 -0.10 4.44
CA LEU A 52 -2.03 -0.82 4.27
C LEU A 52 -1.74 -2.06 3.42
N SER A 53 -1.92 -3.24 3.98
CA SER A 53 -1.61 -4.50 3.30
C SER A 53 -2.69 -4.91 2.29
N GLY A 54 -2.48 -6.06 1.65
CA GLY A 54 -3.47 -6.67 0.76
C GLY A 54 -4.62 -7.35 1.48
N SER A 55 -5.61 -7.75 0.71
CA SER A 55 -6.71 -8.63 1.08
C SER A 55 -7.09 -9.51 -0.11
N HIS A 56 -7.77 -10.61 0.15
CA HIS A 56 -8.44 -11.40 -0.88
C HIS A 56 -9.81 -10.82 -1.28
N MET A 57 -10.28 -9.81 -0.55
CA MET A 57 -11.56 -9.15 -0.77
C MET A 57 -11.44 -8.02 -1.80
N SER A 58 -12.58 -7.57 -2.32
CA SER A 58 -12.65 -6.47 -3.28
C SER A 58 -13.06 -5.17 -2.58
N ALA A 59 -12.34 -4.09 -2.86
CA ALA A 59 -12.56 -2.80 -2.19
C ALA A 59 -13.89 -2.11 -2.55
N TYR A 60 -14.55 -2.53 -3.63
CA TYR A 60 -15.85 -2.01 -4.03
C TYR A 60 -17.03 -2.73 -3.39
N GLU A 61 -16.80 -3.81 -2.64
CA GLU A 61 -17.86 -4.51 -1.92
C GLU A 61 -18.16 -3.79 -0.60
N GLU A 62 -19.43 -3.49 -0.32
CA GLU A 62 -19.83 -2.69 0.85
C GLU A 62 -19.50 -3.35 2.19
N ALA A 63 -19.43 -4.68 2.24
CA ALA A 63 -19.14 -5.45 3.44
C ALA A 63 -17.64 -5.66 3.70
N THR A 64 -16.78 -4.97 2.97
CA THR A 64 -15.33 -5.16 3.06
C THR A 64 -14.70 -4.29 4.14
N ASP A 65 -13.74 -4.83 4.87
CA ASP A 65 -12.95 -4.07 5.84
C ASP A 65 -12.26 -2.89 5.15
N ARG A 66 -12.41 -1.71 5.74
CA ARG A 66 -11.80 -0.47 5.25
C ARG A 66 -10.71 -0.01 6.20
N ALA A 67 -9.81 0.83 5.68
CA ALA A 67 -8.88 1.52 6.55
C ALA A 67 -9.64 2.46 7.49
N PRO A 68 -9.29 2.51 8.79
CA PRO A 68 -9.86 3.50 9.69
C PRO A 68 -9.60 4.93 9.21
N ASP A 69 -10.55 5.83 9.37
CA ASP A 69 -10.43 7.21 8.88
C ASP A 69 -9.23 7.96 9.47
N TRP A 70 -8.84 7.63 10.70
CA TRP A 70 -7.67 8.24 11.35
C TRP A 70 -6.35 7.97 10.60
N VAL A 71 -6.26 6.91 9.80
CA VAL A 71 -5.08 6.59 8.99
C VAL A 71 -4.69 7.75 8.09
N PHE A 72 -5.69 8.41 7.49
CA PHE A 72 -5.46 9.49 6.54
C PHE A 72 -5.35 10.87 7.18
N THR A 73 -5.63 10.97 8.48
CA THR A 73 -5.58 12.23 9.24
C THR A 73 -4.46 12.27 10.29
N LEU A 74 -3.75 11.16 10.49
CA LEU A 74 -2.65 11.07 11.46
C LEU A 74 -1.44 11.94 11.10
N GLY A 75 -1.32 12.37 9.84
CA GLY A 75 -0.24 13.25 9.39
C GLY A 75 1.09 12.53 9.11
N VAL A 76 1.07 11.22 8.92
CA VAL A 76 2.23 10.41 8.53
C VAL A 76 2.07 9.85 7.12
N PRO A 77 3.16 9.50 6.41
CA PRO A 77 3.08 8.85 5.11
C PRO A 77 2.30 7.53 5.18
N VAL A 78 1.47 7.28 4.16
CA VAL A 78 0.70 6.04 4.02
C VAL A 78 1.03 5.38 2.69
N LEU A 79 1.41 4.11 2.73
CA LEU A 79 1.65 3.27 1.56
C LEU A 79 0.56 2.20 1.47
N GLY A 80 -0.24 2.24 0.42
CA GLY A 80 -1.22 1.19 0.10
C GLY A 80 -0.64 0.16 -0.86
N ILE A 81 -0.80 -1.13 -0.56
CA ILE A 81 -0.35 -2.25 -1.40
C ILE A 81 -1.56 -3.11 -1.75
N CYS A 82 -1.78 -3.36 -3.04
CA CYS A 82 -2.92 -4.16 -3.53
C CYS A 82 -4.26 -3.63 -2.98
N TYR A 83 -4.96 -4.41 -2.19
CA TYR A 83 -6.21 -4.00 -1.56
C TYR A 83 -6.06 -2.70 -0.74
N GLY A 84 -4.94 -2.53 -0.02
CA GLY A 84 -4.66 -1.31 0.74
C GLY A 84 -4.62 -0.06 -0.14
N MET A 85 -4.05 -0.15 -1.34
CA MET A 85 -4.10 0.92 -2.34
C MET A 85 -5.53 1.17 -2.84
N GLN A 86 -6.27 0.11 -3.11
CA GLN A 86 -7.64 0.21 -3.64
C GLN A 86 -8.60 0.83 -2.63
N THR A 87 -8.58 0.37 -1.36
CA THR A 87 -9.42 0.95 -0.31
C THR A 87 -9.05 2.41 -0.03
N MET A 88 -7.76 2.75 -0.02
CA MET A 88 -7.29 4.12 0.10
C MET A 88 -7.81 4.99 -1.05
N ALA A 89 -7.69 4.54 -2.29
CA ALA A 89 -8.18 5.27 -3.46
C ALA A 89 -9.68 5.53 -3.36
N GLN A 90 -10.46 4.51 -3.01
CA GLN A 90 -11.92 4.63 -2.89
C GLN A 90 -12.34 5.55 -1.73
N GLN A 91 -11.71 5.43 -0.56
CA GLN A 91 -12.02 6.25 0.61
C GLN A 91 -11.66 7.72 0.41
N LEU A 92 -10.66 8.03 -0.41
CA LEU A 92 -10.21 9.40 -0.68
C LEU A 92 -10.85 10.02 -1.94
N GLY A 93 -11.84 9.37 -2.53
CA GLY A 93 -12.64 9.92 -3.62
C GLY A 93 -12.18 9.53 -5.03
N GLY A 94 -11.30 8.53 -5.15
CA GLY A 94 -11.00 7.86 -6.40
C GLY A 94 -12.02 6.77 -6.73
N ARG A 95 -11.75 6.01 -7.80
CA ARG A 95 -12.65 4.95 -8.26
C ARG A 95 -11.89 3.66 -8.53
N VAL A 96 -12.44 2.56 -8.01
CA VAL A 96 -11.94 1.20 -8.18
C VAL A 96 -12.98 0.40 -8.97
N GLU A 97 -12.53 -0.36 -9.95
CA GLU A 97 -13.38 -1.23 -10.74
C GLU A 97 -12.80 -2.64 -10.81
N LYS A 98 -13.68 -3.61 -11.01
CA LYS A 98 -13.28 -4.97 -11.30
C LYS A 98 -12.53 -5.01 -12.64
N GLY A 99 -11.32 -5.54 -12.63
CA GLY A 99 -10.58 -5.77 -13.87
C GLY A 99 -11.30 -6.76 -14.77
N ALA A 100 -11.39 -6.45 -16.07
CA ALA A 100 -11.93 -7.39 -17.06
C ALA A 100 -11.06 -8.66 -17.18
N VAL A 101 -9.78 -8.53 -16.89
CA VAL A 101 -8.80 -9.61 -16.84
C VAL A 101 -8.07 -9.53 -15.50
N ARG A 102 -7.93 -10.66 -14.84
CA ARG A 102 -7.08 -10.75 -13.64
C ARG A 102 -5.63 -10.75 -14.07
N GLU A 103 -4.84 -9.85 -13.51
CA GLU A 103 -3.43 -9.70 -13.84
C GLU A 103 -2.58 -10.39 -12.78
N PHE A 104 -1.99 -11.51 -13.16
CA PHE A 104 -1.05 -12.26 -12.32
C PHE A 104 0.22 -12.54 -13.12
N GLY A 105 1.37 -12.26 -12.51
CA GLY A 105 2.67 -12.57 -13.10
C GLY A 105 3.53 -11.33 -13.33
N HIS A 106 4.51 -11.51 -14.19
CA HIS A 106 5.47 -10.45 -14.52
C HIS A 106 4.82 -9.32 -15.33
N ALA A 107 5.13 -8.10 -14.92
CA ALA A 107 4.81 -6.89 -15.65
C ALA A 107 5.99 -5.93 -15.62
N VAL A 108 5.98 -4.96 -16.52
CA VAL A 108 6.97 -3.87 -16.55
C VAL A 108 6.21 -2.58 -16.34
N VAL A 109 6.62 -1.80 -15.36
CA VAL A 109 6.10 -0.45 -15.15
C VAL A 109 7.13 0.58 -15.55
N GLN A 110 6.68 1.63 -16.22
CA GLN A 110 7.48 2.78 -16.56
C GLN A 110 7.33 3.84 -15.46
N VAL A 111 8.46 4.29 -14.91
CA VAL A 111 8.48 5.41 -13.96
C VAL A 111 8.38 6.71 -14.75
N GLY A 112 7.25 7.39 -14.62
CA GLY A 112 6.92 8.58 -15.42
C GLY A 112 7.23 9.90 -14.73
N ALA A 113 7.40 9.91 -13.42
CA ALA A 113 7.66 11.14 -12.66
C ALA A 113 8.57 10.89 -11.47
N THR A 114 9.25 11.93 -11.02
CA THR A 114 10.09 11.88 -9.81
C THR A 114 9.23 11.64 -8.59
N SER A 115 9.59 10.63 -7.81
CA SER A 115 8.92 10.30 -6.55
C SER A 115 9.92 9.74 -5.56
N ARG A 116 9.82 10.14 -4.29
CA ARG A 116 10.64 9.59 -3.21
C ARG A 116 10.53 8.06 -3.10
N LEU A 117 9.40 7.49 -3.53
CA LEU A 117 9.19 6.04 -3.54
C LEU A 117 10.15 5.33 -4.50
N PHE A 118 10.55 6.00 -5.58
CA PHE A 118 11.43 5.42 -6.61
C PHE A 118 12.87 5.96 -6.55
N ASP A 119 13.17 6.85 -5.60
CA ASP A 119 14.51 7.38 -5.45
C ASP A 119 15.52 6.24 -5.21
N SER A 120 16.56 6.20 -6.04
CA SER A 120 17.62 5.19 -5.97
C SER A 120 17.19 3.75 -6.28
N ILE A 121 15.96 3.53 -6.76
CA ILE A 121 15.54 2.21 -7.24
C ILE A 121 15.95 2.06 -8.70
N VAL A 122 16.81 1.08 -8.96
CA VAL A 122 17.26 0.71 -10.30
C VAL A 122 17.06 -0.78 -10.49
N ASP A 123 16.38 -1.15 -11.56
CA ASP A 123 16.28 -2.56 -11.99
C ASP A 123 17.31 -2.81 -13.11
N PRO A 124 18.44 -3.50 -12.80
CA PRO A 124 19.49 -3.75 -13.80
C PRO A 124 19.04 -4.71 -14.90
N SER A 125 17.90 -5.35 -14.76
CA SER A 125 17.32 -6.30 -15.70
C SER A 125 16.23 -5.71 -16.60
N ALA A 126 15.91 -4.42 -16.40
CA ALA A 126 14.96 -3.66 -17.21
C ALA A 126 15.66 -2.50 -17.93
N GLU A 127 14.96 -1.89 -18.89
CA GLU A 127 15.45 -0.68 -19.51
C GLU A 127 15.48 0.50 -18.52
N PRO A 128 16.33 1.52 -18.72
CA PRO A 128 16.36 2.69 -17.86
C PRO A 128 14.97 3.32 -17.69
N GLY A 129 14.60 3.62 -16.46
CA GLY A 129 13.27 4.16 -16.11
C GLY A 129 12.14 3.13 -16.07
N HIS A 130 12.44 1.86 -16.22
CA HIS A 130 11.49 0.77 -16.11
C HIS A 130 11.83 -0.13 -14.92
N LEU A 131 10.79 -0.72 -14.32
CA LEU A 131 10.91 -1.69 -13.24
C LEU A 131 10.12 -2.93 -13.59
N ARG A 132 10.73 -4.10 -13.43
CA ARG A 132 10.02 -5.37 -13.53
C ARG A 132 9.38 -5.67 -12.19
N VAL A 133 8.08 -5.86 -12.22
CA VAL A 133 7.26 -6.10 -11.04
C VAL A 133 6.46 -7.38 -11.19
N TRP A 134 5.88 -7.83 -10.08
CA TRP A 134 4.94 -8.94 -10.07
C TRP A 134 3.55 -8.41 -9.78
N MET A 135 2.63 -8.61 -10.69
CA MET A 135 1.22 -8.23 -10.53
C MET A 135 0.44 -9.37 -9.90
N SER A 136 -0.46 -9.02 -8.99
CA SER A 136 -1.34 -9.98 -8.31
C SER A 136 -2.63 -9.28 -7.89
N HIS A 137 -3.48 -8.95 -8.87
CA HIS A 137 -4.75 -8.28 -8.59
C HIS A 137 -5.84 -8.60 -9.62
N GLY A 138 -7.10 -8.54 -9.16
CA GLY A 138 -8.29 -8.64 -10.02
C GLY A 138 -9.03 -7.32 -10.18
N ASP A 139 -8.80 -6.38 -9.27
CA ASP A 139 -9.40 -5.06 -9.26
C ASP A 139 -8.34 -4.00 -9.58
N LYS A 140 -8.75 -2.87 -10.13
CA LYS A 140 -7.84 -1.78 -10.50
C LYS A 140 -8.40 -0.42 -10.12
N VAL A 141 -7.51 0.49 -9.78
CA VAL A 141 -7.83 1.90 -9.63
C VAL A 141 -7.91 2.51 -11.03
N VAL A 142 -9.09 2.97 -11.43
CA VAL A 142 -9.34 3.58 -12.74
C VAL A 142 -9.34 5.10 -12.67
N GLU A 143 -9.50 5.67 -11.49
CA GLU A 143 -9.45 7.09 -11.25
C GLU A 143 -8.72 7.35 -9.92
N ALA A 144 -7.61 8.10 -10.01
CA ALA A 144 -6.85 8.48 -8.82
C ALA A 144 -7.66 9.47 -7.97
N PRO A 145 -7.55 9.41 -6.63
CA PRO A 145 -8.22 10.38 -5.76
C PRO A 145 -7.70 11.81 -6.01
N PRO A 146 -8.51 12.84 -5.67
CA PRO A 146 -8.04 14.23 -5.70
C PRO A 146 -6.72 14.42 -4.94
N GLY A 147 -5.77 15.14 -5.53
CA GLY A 147 -4.45 15.38 -4.95
C GLY A 147 -3.42 14.27 -5.17
N PHE A 148 -3.81 13.16 -5.80
CA PHE A 148 -2.89 12.10 -6.21
C PHE A 148 -2.47 12.26 -7.67
N SER A 149 -1.27 11.83 -7.98
CA SER A 149 -0.76 11.76 -9.34
C SER A 149 -0.17 10.39 -9.64
N VAL A 150 -0.32 9.95 -10.89
CA VAL A 150 0.30 8.71 -11.35
C VAL A 150 1.79 8.96 -11.57
N VAL A 151 2.63 8.24 -10.85
CA VAL A 151 4.11 8.38 -10.93
C VAL A 151 4.76 7.20 -11.66
N ALA A 152 4.06 6.09 -11.81
CA ALA A 152 4.46 4.95 -12.62
C ALA A 152 3.23 4.22 -13.15
N SER A 153 3.33 3.61 -14.32
CA SER A 153 2.25 2.85 -14.96
C SER A 153 2.80 1.72 -15.84
#